data_29ed34a058f98290c8fa64a6b59310d0
#
_entry.id   29ed34a058f98290c8fa64a6b59310d0
#
_cell.length_a   1.000
_cell.length_b   1.000
_cell.length_c   1.000
_cell.angle_alpha   90.00
_cell.angle_beta   90.00
_cell.angle_gamma   90.00
#
_symmetry.space_group_name_H-M   'P 1'
#
loop_
_entity.id
_entity.type
_entity.pdbx_description
1 polymer ?
#
loop_
_entity_poly.entity_id
_entity_poly.type
_entity_poly.pdbx_seq_one_letter_code
_entity_poly.pdbx_strand_id
1 'polypeptide(L)'
;MMSRHTELNRHLAAAQPSATYRVIDRVAARRASGAEVISLSAGEPDFDTPAHVREAGIEAIRAGMTRYTQVAGLRALREAVADKFRGENGLAVGWQDTIVCSGGKQVIYNALAATLNEGDEVVIPAPYWVSYPEIVQLCGARSVIVPCGAESGFKLTPGALEAALSARTRWLILNSPSNPTGAVYTAQELRALAEVLLAHPDVLVLSDDIYEHLIFDGARFHTLAQVEPRLQSRVLTMNGVSKAYAMTGWRIGFGAGPRWLLEAMETLQGQQTSGACSISQHAAVAALRGPQDFIGASRAAFERRRDLVVGMINAVPGMRCETPAGAFYAFASCDGLIGKATLDGTLLRSDEDVSSALLDERGIGVVPGSAFGLGPYLRIAYAIDDTALRTACTAIDTFARSLR
;
A
#
# COMPACT_ATOMS: atom_id res chain seq x y z
N MET A 1 4.31 12.22 37.81
CA MET A 1 3.05 11.50 37.54
C MET A 1 2.21 12.36 36.62
N MET A 2 1.96 11.93 35.38
CA MET A 2 0.99 12.59 34.52
C MET A 2 -0.39 12.48 35.14
N SER A 3 -1.18 13.54 35.13
CA SER A 3 -2.57 13.52 35.59
C SER A 3 -3.36 12.54 34.71
N ARG A 4 -4.32 11.78 35.30
CA ARG A 4 -5.22 10.87 34.56
C ARG A 4 -5.93 11.57 33.36
N HIS A 5 -6.03 12.89 33.38
CA HIS A 5 -6.62 13.70 32.28
C HIS A 5 -5.73 13.80 31.02
N THR A 6 -4.46 13.36 31.07
CA THR A 6 -3.49 13.39 29.96
C THR A 6 -3.08 11.99 29.51
N GLU A 7 -3.65 10.92 30.09
CA GLU A 7 -3.38 9.55 29.68
C GLU A 7 -4.11 9.23 28.38
N LEU A 8 -3.35 8.83 27.36
CA LEU A 8 -3.89 8.34 26.09
C LEU A 8 -4.43 6.91 26.26
N ASN A 9 -5.33 6.51 25.35
CA ASN A 9 -5.68 5.10 25.19
C ASN A 9 -4.40 4.27 24.99
N ARG A 10 -4.29 3.13 25.69
CA ARG A 10 -3.07 2.30 25.70
C ARG A 10 -2.63 1.84 24.31
N HIS A 11 -3.59 1.54 23.42
CA HIS A 11 -3.30 1.10 22.06
C HIS A 11 -2.77 2.25 21.20
N LEU A 12 -3.33 3.46 21.37
CA LEU A 12 -2.83 4.66 20.70
C LEU A 12 -1.45 5.07 21.24
N ALA A 13 -1.21 4.96 22.54
CA ALA A 13 0.08 5.31 23.14
C ALA A 13 1.23 4.42 22.64
N ALA A 14 0.93 3.18 22.22
CA ALA A 14 1.91 2.25 21.65
C ALA A 14 2.10 2.40 20.14
N ALA A 15 1.12 2.99 19.42
CA ALA A 15 1.19 3.19 17.98
C ALA A 15 2.20 4.29 17.61
N GLN A 16 2.93 4.10 16.51
CA GLN A 16 3.94 5.04 16.05
C GLN A 16 3.44 5.89 14.88
N PRO A 17 3.82 7.18 14.79
CA PRO A 17 3.58 7.98 13.60
C PRO A 17 4.24 7.33 12.38
N SER A 18 3.53 7.34 11.24
CA SER A 18 4.02 6.73 10.00
C SER A 18 5.40 7.27 9.60
N ALA A 19 6.37 6.38 9.42
CA ALA A 19 7.72 6.74 8.97
C ALA A 19 7.71 7.45 7.60
N THR A 20 6.80 7.08 6.71
CA THR A 20 6.62 7.77 5.42
C THR A 20 6.23 9.24 5.62
N TYR A 21 5.29 9.53 6.54
CA TYR A 21 4.91 10.92 6.84
C TYR A 21 6.05 11.70 7.50
N ARG A 22 6.85 11.08 8.37
CA ARG A 22 8.04 11.74 8.94
C ARG A 22 9.02 12.22 7.85
N VAL A 23 9.25 11.40 6.81
CA VAL A 23 10.08 11.81 5.67
C VAL A 23 9.42 12.93 4.88
N ILE A 24 8.11 12.83 4.61
CA ILE A 24 7.34 13.88 3.89
C ILE A 24 7.42 15.22 4.65
N ASP A 25 7.24 15.21 5.96
CA ASP A 25 7.31 16.41 6.80
C ASP A 25 8.73 17.03 6.80
N ARG A 26 9.79 16.21 6.85
CA ARG A 26 11.17 16.67 6.72
C ARG A 26 11.42 17.30 5.33
N VAL A 27 10.93 16.68 4.26
CA VAL A 27 10.99 17.24 2.90
C VAL A 27 10.27 18.58 2.85
N ALA A 28 9.07 18.68 3.40
CA ALA A 28 8.31 19.93 3.44
C ALA A 28 9.04 21.03 4.23
N ALA A 29 9.61 20.71 5.38
CA ALA A 29 10.40 21.64 6.19
C ALA A 29 11.63 22.17 5.44
N ARG A 30 12.35 21.30 4.72
CA ARG A 30 13.52 21.73 3.91
C ARG A 30 13.11 22.61 2.73
N ARG A 31 12.01 22.29 2.04
CA ARG A 31 11.46 23.16 0.99
C ARG A 31 11.07 24.53 1.53
N ALA A 32 10.45 24.58 2.72
CA ALA A 32 10.08 25.83 3.39
C ALA A 32 11.30 26.68 3.76
N SER A 33 12.48 26.08 3.98
CA SER A 33 13.75 26.80 4.20
C SER A 33 14.45 27.24 2.91
N GLY A 34 13.83 27.06 1.74
CA GLY A 34 14.36 27.44 0.43
C GLY A 34 15.27 26.40 -0.23
N ALA A 35 15.41 25.21 0.32
CA ALA A 35 16.20 24.14 -0.29
C ALA A 35 15.46 23.49 -1.46
N GLU A 36 16.19 23.17 -2.52
CA GLU A 36 15.69 22.32 -3.60
C GLU A 36 15.64 20.87 -3.12
N VAL A 37 14.45 20.25 -3.17
CA VAL A 37 14.25 18.87 -2.72
C VAL A 37 13.40 18.11 -3.71
N ILE A 38 13.91 16.96 -4.18
CA ILE A 38 13.16 15.96 -4.95
C ILE A 38 12.70 14.87 -3.99
N SER A 39 11.37 14.67 -3.88
CA SER A 39 10.80 13.66 -3.02
C SER A 39 10.45 12.40 -3.80
N LEU A 40 11.11 11.31 -3.45
CA LEU A 40 10.80 9.95 -3.90
C LEU A 40 10.08 9.15 -2.78
N SER A 41 9.50 9.84 -1.79
CA SER A 41 8.85 9.24 -0.63
C SER A 41 7.33 9.12 -0.77
N ALA A 42 6.70 9.91 -1.66
CA ALA A 42 5.26 9.93 -1.83
C ALA A 42 4.75 8.63 -2.49
N GLY A 43 3.69 8.08 -1.94
CA GLY A 43 3.04 6.89 -2.49
C GLY A 43 1.80 7.25 -3.32
N GLU A 44 1.91 8.20 -4.25
CA GLU A 44 0.79 8.63 -5.10
C GLU A 44 1.24 8.88 -6.55
N PRO A 45 0.36 8.56 -7.54
CA PRO A 45 0.63 8.90 -8.94
C PRO A 45 0.77 10.41 -9.13
N ASP A 46 1.67 10.82 -10.03
CA ASP A 46 1.89 12.20 -10.44
C ASP A 46 0.97 12.66 -11.58
N PHE A 47 0.06 11.82 -11.99
CA PHE A 47 -0.95 12.12 -13.01
C PHE A 47 -2.17 12.80 -12.39
N ASP A 48 -2.82 13.65 -13.18
CA ASP A 48 -4.15 14.15 -12.84
C ASP A 48 -5.20 13.02 -12.90
N THR A 49 -6.21 13.12 -12.03
CA THR A 49 -7.42 12.30 -12.17
C THR A 49 -8.03 12.49 -13.57
N PRO A 50 -8.43 11.43 -14.29
CA PRO A 50 -9.00 11.54 -15.64
C PRO A 50 -10.13 12.56 -15.77
N ALA A 51 -10.17 13.29 -16.87
CA ALA A 51 -11.11 14.40 -17.07
C ALA A 51 -12.57 13.99 -16.84
N HIS A 52 -13.00 12.86 -17.43
CA HIS A 52 -14.38 12.36 -17.28
C HIS A 52 -14.75 12.06 -15.81
N VAL A 53 -13.77 11.67 -14.99
CA VAL A 53 -13.97 11.41 -13.55
C VAL A 53 -14.11 12.73 -12.79
N ARG A 54 -13.27 13.72 -13.11
CA ARG A 54 -13.36 15.08 -12.53
C ARG A 54 -14.70 15.72 -12.85
N GLU A 55 -15.14 15.65 -14.13
CA GLU A 55 -16.44 16.17 -14.55
C GLU A 55 -17.60 15.50 -13.82
N ALA A 56 -17.56 14.18 -13.62
CA ALA A 56 -18.59 13.49 -12.84
C ALA A 56 -18.68 14.00 -11.40
N GLY A 57 -17.56 14.33 -10.78
CA GLY A 57 -17.53 14.97 -9.45
C GLY A 57 -18.14 16.38 -9.48
N ILE A 58 -17.81 17.19 -10.48
CA ILE A 58 -18.38 18.53 -10.69
C ILE A 58 -19.90 18.45 -10.90
N GLU A 59 -20.36 17.54 -11.75
CA GLU A 59 -21.79 17.33 -12.00
C GLU A 59 -22.53 16.84 -10.74
N ALA A 60 -21.91 16.00 -9.92
CA ALA A 60 -22.50 15.60 -8.63
C ALA A 60 -22.73 16.81 -7.71
N ILE A 61 -21.79 17.77 -7.69
CA ILE A 61 -21.96 19.03 -6.94
C ILE A 61 -23.11 19.86 -7.54
N ARG A 62 -23.13 20.07 -8.85
CA ARG A 62 -24.17 20.85 -9.56
C ARG A 62 -25.58 20.27 -9.36
N ALA A 63 -25.66 18.94 -9.37
CA ALA A 63 -26.91 18.20 -9.17
C ALA A 63 -27.34 18.10 -7.70
N GLY A 64 -26.59 18.68 -6.77
CA GLY A 64 -26.91 18.64 -5.33
C GLY A 64 -26.77 17.26 -4.69
N MET A 65 -25.95 16.37 -5.25
CA MET A 65 -25.65 15.03 -4.71
C MET A 65 -24.70 15.11 -3.51
N THR A 66 -25.06 15.93 -2.53
CA THR A 66 -24.21 16.32 -1.38
C THR A 66 -24.75 15.87 -0.02
N ARG A 67 -25.72 14.95 -0.02
CA ARG A 67 -26.36 14.42 1.19
C ARG A 67 -25.77 13.06 1.57
N TYR A 68 -26.10 12.58 2.77
CA TYR A 68 -25.75 11.26 3.23
C TYR A 68 -26.18 10.17 2.23
N THR A 69 -25.30 9.19 2.05
CA THR A 69 -25.57 7.96 1.30
C THR A 69 -25.84 6.81 2.27
N GLN A 70 -26.13 5.61 1.75
CA GLN A 70 -26.05 4.40 2.56
C GLN A 70 -24.64 4.25 3.14
N VAL A 71 -24.54 3.73 4.34
CA VAL A 71 -23.27 3.57 5.07
C VAL A 71 -22.29 2.72 4.26
N ALA A 72 -22.73 1.59 3.71
CA ALA A 72 -21.91 0.72 2.87
C ALA A 72 -21.59 1.31 1.47
N GLY A 73 -22.08 2.50 1.15
CA GLY A 73 -21.86 3.21 -0.12
C GLY A 73 -23.07 3.22 -1.05
N LEU A 74 -23.04 4.15 -2.01
CA LEU A 74 -24.06 4.28 -3.06
C LEU A 74 -24.25 2.96 -3.77
N ARG A 75 -25.52 2.55 -3.99
CA ARG A 75 -25.83 1.32 -4.70
C ARG A 75 -25.18 1.26 -6.07
N ALA A 76 -25.23 2.34 -6.84
CA ALA A 76 -24.61 2.42 -8.16
C ALA A 76 -23.09 2.16 -8.12
N LEU A 77 -22.40 2.64 -7.07
CA LEU A 77 -20.97 2.37 -6.90
C LEU A 77 -20.72 0.93 -6.48
N ARG A 78 -21.50 0.37 -5.55
CA ARG A 78 -21.39 -1.03 -5.14
C ARG A 78 -21.66 -1.99 -6.30
N GLU A 79 -22.60 -1.66 -7.20
CA GLU A 79 -22.84 -2.39 -8.44
C GLU A 79 -21.62 -2.31 -9.37
N ALA A 80 -21.04 -1.11 -9.58
CA ALA A 80 -19.83 -0.95 -10.38
C ALA A 80 -18.63 -1.71 -9.80
N VAL A 81 -18.48 -1.72 -8.48
CA VAL A 81 -17.45 -2.51 -7.78
C VAL A 81 -17.66 -4.00 -7.97
N ALA A 82 -18.90 -4.50 -7.86
CA ALA A 82 -19.20 -5.91 -8.10
C ALA A 82 -18.94 -6.30 -9.56
N ASP A 83 -19.32 -5.42 -10.52
CA ASP A 83 -19.06 -5.63 -11.95
C ASP A 83 -17.55 -5.74 -12.22
N LYS A 84 -16.76 -4.84 -11.62
CA LYS A 84 -15.29 -4.86 -11.69
C LYS A 84 -14.72 -6.16 -11.14
N PHE A 85 -15.09 -6.57 -9.94
CA PHE A 85 -14.57 -7.82 -9.34
C PHE A 85 -14.98 -9.07 -10.13
N ARG A 86 -16.17 -9.08 -10.72
CA ARG A 86 -16.58 -10.19 -11.61
C ARG A 86 -15.79 -10.21 -12.91
N GLY A 87 -15.71 -9.05 -13.58
CA GLY A 87 -15.11 -8.95 -14.91
C GLY A 87 -13.60 -9.07 -14.92
N GLU A 88 -12.92 -8.43 -13.96
CA GLU A 88 -11.46 -8.34 -13.94
C GLU A 88 -10.83 -9.44 -13.06
N ASN A 89 -11.45 -9.75 -11.92
CA ASN A 89 -10.89 -10.67 -10.93
C ASN A 89 -11.59 -12.04 -10.91
N GLY A 90 -12.67 -12.25 -11.67
CA GLY A 90 -13.38 -13.53 -11.73
C GLY A 90 -14.06 -13.95 -10.41
N LEU A 91 -14.37 -12.98 -9.51
CA LEU A 91 -15.01 -13.26 -8.24
C LEU A 91 -16.53 -13.39 -8.39
N ALA A 92 -17.13 -14.41 -7.81
CA ALA A 92 -18.59 -14.61 -7.81
C ALA A 92 -19.26 -13.75 -6.73
N VAL A 93 -19.31 -12.41 -6.92
CA VAL A 93 -19.84 -11.45 -5.95
C VAL A 93 -20.97 -10.60 -6.55
N GLY A 94 -22.00 -10.31 -5.75
CA GLY A 94 -23.01 -9.31 -6.04
C GLY A 94 -22.70 -7.97 -5.34
N TRP A 95 -23.51 -6.94 -5.61
CA TRP A 95 -23.33 -5.65 -4.94
C TRP A 95 -23.52 -5.74 -3.41
N GLN A 96 -24.32 -6.72 -2.94
CA GLN A 96 -24.51 -6.98 -1.51
C GLN A 96 -23.24 -7.49 -0.82
N ASP A 97 -22.34 -8.09 -1.59
CA ASP A 97 -21.08 -8.64 -1.12
C ASP A 97 -19.92 -7.62 -1.24
N THR A 98 -20.27 -6.31 -1.30
CA THR A 98 -19.30 -5.21 -1.42
C THR A 98 -19.57 -4.10 -0.41
N ILE A 99 -18.50 -3.38 -0.01
CA ILE A 99 -18.54 -2.19 0.83
C ILE A 99 -17.64 -1.10 0.26
N VAL A 100 -18.05 0.15 0.40
CA VAL A 100 -17.27 1.36 0.04
C VAL A 100 -16.91 2.12 1.30
N CYS A 101 -15.64 2.50 1.42
CA CYS A 101 -15.07 3.20 2.57
C CYS A 101 -14.28 4.44 2.14
N SER A 102 -13.91 5.31 3.08
CA SER A 102 -13.07 6.49 2.85
C SER A 102 -11.60 6.13 2.59
N GLY A 103 -11.36 5.47 1.46
CA GLY A 103 -10.08 4.93 1.03
C GLY A 103 -9.81 3.52 1.53
N GLY A 104 -8.85 2.82 0.89
CA GLY A 104 -8.48 1.44 1.24
C GLY A 104 -8.05 1.27 2.70
N LYS A 105 -7.42 2.31 3.29
CA LYS A 105 -7.03 2.28 4.72
C LYS A 105 -8.22 2.06 5.65
N GLN A 106 -9.38 2.68 5.36
CA GLN A 106 -10.57 2.46 6.17
C GLN A 106 -11.18 1.07 5.94
N VAL A 107 -11.08 0.49 4.73
CA VAL A 107 -11.49 -0.90 4.49
C VAL A 107 -10.70 -1.84 5.41
N ILE A 108 -9.38 -1.67 5.45
CA ILE A 108 -8.48 -2.49 6.28
C ILE A 108 -8.78 -2.28 7.76
N TYR A 109 -8.84 -1.02 8.20
CA TYR A 109 -9.13 -0.69 9.59
C TYR A 109 -10.47 -1.29 10.05
N ASN A 110 -11.53 -1.09 9.25
CA ASN A 110 -12.87 -1.58 9.62
C ASN A 110 -12.91 -3.11 9.72
N ALA A 111 -12.23 -3.84 8.81
CA ALA A 111 -12.18 -5.29 8.84
C ALA A 111 -11.47 -5.81 10.11
N LEU A 112 -10.32 -5.23 10.42
CA LEU A 112 -9.53 -5.62 11.59
C LEU A 112 -10.23 -5.20 12.89
N ALA A 113 -10.72 -3.97 13.00
CA ALA A 113 -11.39 -3.48 14.19
C ALA A 113 -12.73 -4.16 14.48
N ALA A 114 -13.42 -4.66 13.45
CA ALA A 114 -14.67 -5.41 13.60
C ALA A 114 -14.47 -6.84 14.09
N THR A 115 -13.23 -7.39 14.02
CA THR A 115 -13.00 -8.83 14.22
C THR A 115 -11.87 -9.19 15.18
N LEU A 116 -10.96 -8.27 15.46
CA LEU A 116 -9.84 -8.50 16.36
C LEU A 116 -10.21 -8.24 17.83
N ASN A 117 -9.72 -9.10 18.69
CA ASN A 117 -9.76 -8.98 20.13
C ASN A 117 -8.34 -8.93 20.71
N GLU A 118 -8.24 -8.56 21.98
CA GLU A 118 -6.96 -8.62 22.70
C GLU A 118 -6.41 -10.05 22.72
N GLY A 119 -5.14 -10.19 22.33
CA GLY A 119 -4.48 -11.50 22.23
C GLY A 119 -4.55 -12.17 20.85
N ASP A 120 -5.40 -11.69 19.95
CA ASP A 120 -5.42 -12.15 18.55
C ASP A 120 -4.12 -11.78 17.84
N GLU A 121 -3.77 -12.57 16.83
CA GLU A 121 -2.57 -12.39 16.03
C GLU A 121 -2.91 -12.13 14.55
N VAL A 122 -2.13 -11.24 13.94
CA VAL A 122 -2.20 -10.94 12.51
C VAL A 122 -0.84 -11.22 11.89
N VAL A 123 -0.79 -12.18 10.96
CA VAL A 123 0.44 -12.49 10.20
C VAL A 123 0.63 -11.44 9.12
N ILE A 124 1.81 -10.83 9.10
CA ILE A 124 2.18 -9.75 8.17
C ILE A 124 3.54 -10.08 7.55
N PRO A 125 3.61 -10.44 6.26
CA PRO A 125 4.87 -10.59 5.54
C PRO A 125 5.62 -9.25 5.48
N ALA A 126 6.89 -9.23 5.85
CA ALA A 126 7.78 -8.07 5.71
C ALA A 126 8.71 -8.27 4.50
N PRO A 127 8.93 -7.25 3.65
CA PRO A 127 8.53 -5.85 3.86
C PRO A 127 7.04 -5.64 3.61
N TYR A 128 6.44 -4.78 4.45
CA TYR A 128 5.01 -4.51 4.48
C TYR A 128 4.72 -3.00 4.34
N TRP A 129 3.49 -2.63 3.97
CA TRP A 129 3.06 -1.24 4.08
C TRP A 129 3.02 -0.80 5.55
N VAL A 130 3.72 0.30 5.85
CA VAL A 130 3.97 0.83 7.21
C VAL A 130 2.73 0.96 8.10
N SER A 131 1.52 0.96 7.51
CA SER A 131 0.30 1.12 8.30
C SER A 131 -0.29 -0.19 8.81
N TYR A 132 0.12 -1.36 8.30
CA TYR A 132 -0.48 -2.63 8.75
C TYR A 132 -0.21 -2.92 10.23
N PRO A 133 1.04 -2.90 10.73
CA PRO A 133 1.29 -3.15 12.14
C PRO A 133 0.62 -2.13 13.06
N GLU A 134 0.59 -0.86 12.64
CA GLU A 134 -0.01 0.22 13.41
C GLU A 134 -1.54 0.04 13.53
N ILE A 135 -2.21 -0.37 12.45
CA ILE A 135 -3.65 -0.66 12.48
C ILE A 135 -3.92 -1.85 13.41
N VAL A 136 -3.14 -2.92 13.32
CA VAL A 136 -3.25 -4.09 14.21
C VAL A 136 -3.08 -3.67 15.67
N GLN A 137 -2.07 -2.84 15.97
CA GLN A 137 -1.82 -2.29 17.32
C GLN A 137 -3.00 -1.45 17.81
N LEU A 138 -3.57 -0.59 16.95
CA LEU A 138 -4.74 0.22 17.29
C LEU A 138 -5.99 -0.64 17.57
N CYS A 139 -6.10 -1.81 16.96
CA CYS A 139 -7.16 -2.78 17.21
C CYS A 139 -6.90 -3.66 18.48
N GLY A 140 -5.78 -3.47 19.17
CA GLY A 140 -5.44 -4.20 20.39
C GLY A 140 -4.91 -5.62 20.17
N ALA A 141 -4.58 -5.98 18.93
CA ALA A 141 -4.01 -7.26 18.55
C ALA A 141 -2.49 -7.21 18.37
N ARG A 142 -1.86 -8.35 18.11
CA ARG A 142 -0.43 -8.50 17.91
C ARG A 142 -0.07 -8.81 16.47
N SER A 143 0.87 -8.07 15.90
CA SER A 143 1.46 -8.40 14.61
C SER A 143 2.49 -9.54 14.75
N VAL A 144 2.35 -10.56 13.91
CA VAL A 144 3.34 -11.63 13.71
C VAL A 144 4.06 -11.33 12.41
N ILE A 145 5.23 -10.70 12.52
CA ILE A 145 6.01 -10.28 11.35
C ILE A 145 6.81 -11.46 10.80
N VAL A 146 6.64 -11.75 9.51
CA VAL A 146 7.37 -12.82 8.80
C VAL A 146 8.35 -12.19 7.81
N PRO A 147 9.66 -12.22 8.08
CA PRO A 147 10.65 -11.70 7.14
C PRO A 147 10.63 -12.47 5.82
N CYS A 148 10.55 -11.74 4.71
CA CYS A 148 10.59 -12.26 3.34
C CYS A 148 11.66 -11.48 2.59
N GLY A 149 12.87 -12.03 2.53
CA GLY A 149 14.02 -11.36 1.93
C GLY A 149 14.06 -11.48 0.39
N ALA A 150 15.12 -10.96 -0.19
CA ALA A 150 15.32 -11.00 -1.64
C ALA A 150 15.41 -12.43 -2.19
N GLU A 151 15.88 -13.39 -1.39
CA GLU A 151 15.98 -14.81 -1.74
C GLU A 151 14.62 -15.46 -2.02
N SER A 152 13.54 -14.94 -1.43
CA SER A 152 12.15 -15.35 -1.71
C SER A 152 11.43 -14.40 -2.67
N GLY A 153 12.16 -13.43 -3.28
CA GLY A 153 11.57 -12.36 -4.08
C GLY A 153 10.66 -11.44 -3.26
N PHE A 154 10.95 -11.25 -1.98
CA PHE A 154 10.16 -10.50 -1.00
C PHE A 154 8.73 -11.02 -0.83
N LYS A 155 8.51 -12.32 -1.04
CA LYS A 155 7.21 -12.98 -0.97
C LYS A 155 7.18 -14.02 0.15
N LEU A 156 6.03 -14.11 0.83
CA LEU A 156 5.76 -15.15 1.81
C LEU A 156 5.79 -16.53 1.13
N THR A 157 6.50 -17.47 1.73
CA THR A 157 6.52 -18.87 1.28
C THR A 157 5.52 -19.71 2.10
N PRO A 158 5.01 -20.85 1.56
CA PRO A 158 4.13 -21.73 2.30
C PRO A 158 4.72 -22.21 3.63
N GLY A 159 6.01 -22.57 3.64
CA GLY A 159 6.69 -23.02 4.87
C GLY A 159 6.81 -21.92 5.92
N ALA A 160 7.07 -20.66 5.50
CA ALA A 160 7.13 -19.53 6.41
C ALA A 160 5.74 -19.16 6.95
N LEU A 161 4.69 -19.31 6.11
CA LEU A 161 3.31 -19.12 6.56
C LEU A 161 2.94 -20.16 7.62
N GLU A 162 3.14 -21.45 7.34
CA GLU A 162 2.84 -22.54 8.27
C GLU A 162 3.52 -22.33 9.63
N ALA A 163 4.80 -21.95 9.62
CA ALA A 163 5.56 -21.69 10.84
C ALA A 163 5.08 -20.45 11.64
N ALA A 164 4.40 -19.51 10.99
CA ALA A 164 3.91 -18.28 11.61
C ALA A 164 2.48 -18.42 12.18
N LEU A 165 1.73 -19.42 11.74
CA LEU A 165 0.36 -19.63 12.19
C LEU A 165 0.32 -20.24 13.59
N SER A 166 -0.64 -19.80 14.39
CA SER A 166 -0.92 -20.29 15.73
C SER A 166 -2.44 -20.37 15.97
N ALA A 167 -2.86 -20.96 17.09
CA ALA A 167 -4.25 -20.97 17.51
C ALA A 167 -4.83 -19.56 17.77
N ARG A 168 -3.99 -18.53 17.88
CA ARG A 168 -4.40 -17.12 18.04
C ARG A 168 -4.42 -16.36 16.72
N THR A 169 -3.94 -16.94 15.62
CA THR A 169 -3.91 -16.27 14.33
C THR A 169 -5.33 -16.04 13.82
N ARG A 170 -5.72 -14.77 13.70
CA ARG A 170 -7.02 -14.36 13.18
C ARG A 170 -6.96 -13.90 11.74
N TRP A 171 -5.88 -13.24 11.32
CA TRP A 171 -5.73 -12.71 9.98
C TRP A 171 -4.35 -12.98 9.39
N LEU A 172 -4.33 -13.18 8.07
CA LEU A 172 -3.17 -12.98 7.20
C LEU A 172 -3.43 -11.76 6.32
N ILE A 173 -2.44 -10.86 6.20
CA ILE A 173 -2.48 -9.74 5.26
C ILE A 173 -1.54 -10.05 4.10
N LEU A 174 -2.08 -10.08 2.87
CA LEU A 174 -1.31 -10.19 1.63
C LEU A 174 -1.49 -8.90 0.84
N ASN A 175 -0.39 -8.34 0.30
CA ASN A 175 -0.41 -7.18 -0.58
C ASN A 175 0.33 -7.49 -1.88
N SER A 176 -0.41 -7.51 -2.99
CA SER A 176 0.11 -7.80 -4.33
C SER A 176 -0.60 -6.95 -5.38
N PRO A 177 0.14 -6.21 -6.21
CA PRO A 177 1.57 -5.85 -6.12
C PRO A 177 1.90 -5.14 -4.81
N SER A 178 3.08 -5.42 -4.24
CA SER A 178 3.44 -5.00 -2.89
C SER A 178 3.96 -3.55 -2.83
N ASN A 179 3.61 -2.85 -1.79
CA ASN A 179 4.32 -1.69 -1.26
C ASN A 179 5.12 -2.15 -0.02
N PRO A 180 6.48 -2.17 -0.05
CA PRO A 180 7.36 -1.30 -0.85
C PRO A 180 8.04 -1.95 -2.06
N THR A 181 7.91 -3.25 -2.30
CA THR A 181 8.83 -4.01 -3.17
C THR A 181 8.43 -4.07 -4.64
N GLY A 182 7.14 -3.84 -4.95
CA GLY A 182 6.59 -4.11 -6.26
C GLY A 182 6.52 -5.62 -6.61
N ALA A 183 6.74 -6.49 -5.64
CA ALA A 183 6.62 -7.93 -5.83
C ALA A 183 5.18 -8.35 -6.14
N VAL A 184 5.02 -9.30 -7.05
CA VAL A 184 3.72 -9.82 -7.50
C VAL A 184 3.69 -11.33 -7.32
N TYR A 185 2.66 -11.85 -6.67
CA TYR A 185 2.45 -13.28 -6.57
C TYR A 185 1.91 -13.86 -7.87
N THR A 186 2.47 -14.97 -8.31
CA THR A 186 1.93 -15.79 -9.39
C THR A 186 0.74 -16.61 -8.89
N ALA A 187 -0.10 -17.11 -9.82
CA ALA A 187 -1.19 -18.02 -9.47
C ALA A 187 -0.69 -19.29 -8.77
N GLN A 188 0.51 -19.78 -9.10
CA GLN A 188 1.08 -20.95 -8.48
C GLN A 188 1.49 -20.69 -7.02
N GLU A 189 2.13 -19.55 -6.74
CA GLU A 189 2.50 -19.14 -5.39
C GLU A 189 1.27 -18.92 -4.50
N LEU A 190 0.23 -18.27 -5.05
CA LEU A 190 -1.04 -18.10 -4.33
C LEU A 190 -1.73 -19.43 -4.02
N ARG A 191 -1.72 -20.40 -4.96
CA ARG A 191 -2.25 -21.75 -4.68
C ARG A 191 -1.49 -22.44 -3.57
N ALA A 192 -0.16 -22.32 -3.56
CA ALA A 192 0.66 -22.93 -2.52
C ALA A 192 0.38 -22.35 -1.13
N LEU A 193 0.15 -21.02 -1.04
CA LEU A 193 -0.31 -20.38 0.21
C LEU A 193 -1.74 -20.80 0.57
N ALA A 194 -2.61 -20.96 -0.42
CA ALA A 194 -4.01 -21.36 -0.22
C ALA A 194 -4.10 -22.76 0.38
N GLU A 195 -3.27 -23.72 -0.02
CA GLU A 195 -3.26 -25.06 0.55
C GLU A 195 -2.93 -25.03 2.06
N VAL A 196 -1.99 -24.20 2.49
CA VAL A 196 -1.72 -23.97 3.92
C VAL A 196 -2.97 -23.39 4.61
N LEU A 197 -3.55 -22.35 4.04
CA LEU A 197 -4.73 -21.69 4.61
C LEU A 197 -5.94 -22.63 4.71
N LEU A 198 -6.11 -23.57 3.79
CA LEU A 198 -7.21 -24.54 3.84
C LEU A 198 -7.11 -25.47 5.05
N ALA A 199 -5.89 -25.73 5.54
CA ALA A 199 -5.67 -26.50 6.78
C ALA A 199 -5.95 -25.67 8.05
N HIS A 200 -6.06 -24.34 7.93
CA HIS A 200 -6.31 -23.40 9.04
C HIS A 200 -7.62 -22.62 8.84
N PRO A 201 -8.81 -23.25 9.06
CA PRO A 201 -10.11 -22.70 8.68
C PRO A 201 -10.50 -21.40 9.41
N ASP A 202 -9.93 -21.13 10.56
CA ASP A 202 -10.25 -19.94 11.39
C ASP A 202 -9.49 -18.68 10.96
N VAL A 203 -8.52 -18.81 10.07
CA VAL A 203 -7.71 -17.67 9.58
C VAL A 203 -8.44 -16.95 8.45
N LEU A 204 -8.73 -15.68 8.66
CA LEU A 204 -9.23 -14.76 7.64
C LEU A 204 -8.07 -14.20 6.81
N VAL A 205 -8.34 -13.83 5.57
CA VAL A 205 -7.32 -13.23 4.70
C VAL A 205 -7.78 -11.86 4.19
N LEU A 206 -6.94 -10.86 4.37
CA LEU A 206 -7.02 -9.59 3.67
C LEU A 206 -6.11 -9.65 2.44
N SER A 207 -6.70 -9.63 1.24
CA SER A 207 -5.99 -9.46 -0.02
C SER A 207 -6.03 -7.99 -0.41
N ASP A 208 -4.93 -7.28 -0.23
CA ASP A 208 -4.79 -5.87 -0.61
C ASP A 208 -4.26 -5.79 -2.04
N ASP A 209 -5.20 -5.61 -2.97
CA ASP A 209 -4.99 -5.64 -4.41
C ASP A 209 -4.95 -4.22 -5.02
N ILE A 210 -4.67 -3.18 -4.21
CA ILE A 210 -4.79 -1.76 -4.60
C ILE A 210 -3.94 -1.37 -5.83
N TYR A 211 -2.89 -2.14 -6.14
CA TYR A 211 -1.99 -1.92 -7.28
C TYR A 211 -2.23 -2.90 -8.44
N GLU A 212 -3.30 -3.67 -8.47
CA GLU A 212 -3.54 -4.75 -9.46
C GLU A 212 -3.40 -4.31 -10.93
N HIS A 213 -3.73 -3.05 -11.25
CA HIS A 213 -3.62 -2.51 -12.60
C HIS A 213 -2.20 -2.06 -12.98
N LEU A 214 -1.29 -2.00 -12.01
CA LEU A 214 0.10 -1.58 -12.21
C LEU A 214 1.00 -2.83 -12.19
N ILE A 215 0.91 -3.62 -13.25
CA ILE A 215 1.70 -4.83 -13.48
C ILE A 215 2.42 -4.69 -14.83
N PHE A 216 3.67 -5.10 -14.87
CA PHE A 216 4.61 -4.87 -15.95
C PHE A 216 4.99 -6.16 -16.69
N ASP A 217 5.74 -6.01 -17.78
CA ASP A 217 6.30 -7.12 -18.57
C ASP A 217 5.25 -8.09 -19.13
N GLY A 218 4.02 -7.61 -19.36
CA GLY A 218 2.91 -8.44 -19.85
C GLY A 218 2.43 -9.50 -18.83
N ALA A 219 2.87 -9.43 -17.58
CA ALA A 219 2.41 -10.33 -16.53
C ALA A 219 0.91 -10.18 -16.26
N ARG A 220 0.31 -11.23 -15.71
CA ARG A 220 -1.11 -11.24 -15.34
C ARG A 220 -1.27 -11.19 -13.83
N PHE A 221 -2.16 -10.31 -13.37
CA PHE A 221 -2.56 -10.25 -11.98
C PHE A 221 -3.47 -11.42 -11.58
N HIS A 222 -3.30 -11.89 -10.36
CA HIS A 222 -4.16 -12.88 -9.73
C HIS A 222 -4.44 -12.47 -8.28
N THR A 223 -5.73 -12.55 -7.88
CA THR A 223 -6.11 -12.42 -6.47
C THR A 223 -6.33 -13.79 -5.84
N LEU A 224 -6.14 -13.88 -4.51
CA LEU A 224 -6.21 -15.17 -3.81
C LEU A 224 -7.58 -15.85 -3.97
N ALA A 225 -8.67 -15.11 -3.82
CA ALA A 225 -10.03 -15.66 -3.92
C ALA A 225 -10.39 -16.13 -5.35
N GLN A 226 -9.73 -15.60 -6.40
CA GLN A 226 -9.85 -16.10 -7.78
C GLN A 226 -9.12 -17.43 -7.94
N VAL A 227 -7.91 -17.50 -7.39
CA VAL A 227 -7.04 -18.68 -7.57
C VAL A 227 -7.55 -19.87 -6.77
N GLU A 228 -8.15 -19.62 -5.60
CA GLU A 228 -8.70 -20.65 -4.72
C GLU A 228 -10.10 -20.24 -4.23
N PRO A 229 -11.16 -20.56 -4.98
CA PRO A 229 -12.54 -20.18 -4.62
C PRO A 229 -13.05 -20.75 -3.29
N ARG A 230 -12.47 -21.87 -2.79
CA ARG A 230 -12.81 -22.42 -1.48
C ARG A 230 -12.52 -21.47 -0.32
N LEU A 231 -11.61 -20.51 -0.53
CA LEU A 231 -11.28 -19.47 0.45
C LEU A 231 -12.21 -18.25 0.39
N GLN A 232 -13.06 -18.09 -0.62
CA GLN A 232 -13.88 -16.89 -0.84
C GLN A 232 -14.74 -16.52 0.37
N SER A 233 -15.21 -17.50 1.15
CA SER A 233 -16.02 -17.26 2.36
C SER A 233 -15.25 -16.63 3.54
N ARG A 234 -13.93 -16.45 3.42
CA ARG A 234 -13.05 -15.89 4.46
C ARG A 234 -11.93 -15.01 3.92
N VAL A 235 -12.05 -14.59 2.67
CA VAL A 235 -11.16 -13.57 2.06
C VAL A 235 -11.91 -12.26 1.92
N LEU A 236 -11.32 -11.18 2.40
CA LEU A 236 -11.69 -9.81 2.04
C LEU A 236 -10.72 -9.34 0.97
N THR A 237 -11.18 -9.24 -0.27
CA THR A 237 -10.42 -8.63 -1.37
C THR A 237 -10.66 -7.13 -1.34
N MET A 238 -9.61 -6.36 -1.03
CA MET A 238 -9.64 -4.90 -0.94
C MET A 238 -9.01 -4.27 -2.18
N ASN A 239 -9.63 -3.21 -2.66
CA ASN A 239 -9.12 -2.39 -3.75
C ASN A 239 -9.61 -0.94 -3.62
N GLY A 240 -9.40 -0.11 -4.64
CA GLY A 240 -9.86 1.27 -4.65
C GLY A 240 -9.47 2.00 -5.93
N VAL A 241 -9.91 3.25 -6.04
CA VAL A 241 -9.61 4.09 -7.21
C VAL A 241 -8.33 4.91 -7.05
N SER A 242 -7.70 4.88 -5.87
CA SER A 242 -6.59 5.77 -5.51
C SER A 242 -5.39 5.67 -6.46
N LYS A 243 -5.02 4.46 -6.89
CA LYS A 243 -3.78 4.22 -7.64
C LYS A 243 -4.03 4.12 -9.14
N ALA A 244 -4.96 3.27 -9.55
CA ALA A 244 -5.27 3.07 -10.97
C ALA A 244 -5.80 4.32 -11.66
N TYR A 245 -6.52 5.19 -10.94
CA TYR A 245 -7.18 6.37 -11.49
C TYR A 245 -6.61 7.70 -10.97
N ALA A 246 -5.44 7.70 -10.32
CA ALA A 246 -4.85 8.90 -9.74
C ALA A 246 -5.84 9.69 -8.84
N MET A 247 -6.55 8.98 -7.96
CA MET A 247 -7.62 9.51 -7.11
C MET A 247 -7.29 9.44 -5.62
N THR A 248 -6.03 9.65 -5.24
CA THR A 248 -5.61 9.53 -3.82
C THR A 248 -6.38 10.49 -2.90
N GLY A 249 -6.58 11.73 -3.33
CA GLY A 249 -7.30 12.78 -2.59
C GLY A 249 -8.83 12.59 -2.52
N TRP A 250 -9.42 11.80 -3.42
CA TRP A 250 -10.87 11.53 -3.45
C TRP A 250 -11.33 10.59 -2.33
N ARG A 251 -10.41 9.83 -1.74
CA ARG A 251 -10.66 8.95 -0.58
C ARG A 251 -11.75 7.91 -0.83
N ILE A 252 -11.65 7.12 -1.89
CA ILE A 252 -12.53 5.98 -2.15
C ILE A 252 -11.72 4.69 -2.22
N GLY A 253 -12.06 3.77 -1.32
CA GLY A 253 -11.65 2.37 -1.32
C GLY A 253 -12.86 1.47 -1.21
N PHE A 254 -12.73 0.23 -1.60
CA PHE A 254 -13.82 -0.73 -1.53
C PHE A 254 -13.29 -2.14 -1.28
N GLY A 255 -14.17 -3.01 -0.81
CA GLY A 255 -13.86 -4.41 -0.61
C GLY A 255 -15.00 -5.30 -1.01
N ALA A 256 -14.66 -6.54 -1.38
CA ALA A 256 -15.60 -7.64 -1.58
C ALA A 256 -15.23 -8.80 -0.64
N GLY A 257 -16.23 -9.39 0.02
CA GLY A 257 -15.98 -10.44 1.00
C GLY A 257 -17.26 -11.06 1.58
N PRO A 258 -17.14 -11.87 2.61
CA PRO A 258 -18.29 -12.52 3.23
C PRO A 258 -19.22 -11.51 3.91
N ARG A 259 -20.53 -11.67 3.71
CA ARG A 259 -21.55 -10.71 4.17
C ARG A 259 -21.48 -10.40 5.65
N TRP A 260 -21.30 -11.42 6.49
CA TRP A 260 -21.18 -11.22 7.94
C TRP A 260 -20.08 -10.24 8.32
N LEU A 261 -18.94 -10.29 7.61
CA LEU A 261 -17.83 -9.36 7.82
C LEU A 261 -18.20 -7.95 7.34
N LEU A 262 -18.78 -7.86 6.15
CA LEU A 262 -19.18 -6.56 5.57
C LEU A 262 -20.26 -5.87 6.42
N GLU A 263 -21.21 -6.60 6.98
CA GLU A 263 -22.23 -6.09 7.91
C GLU A 263 -21.60 -5.57 9.21
N ALA A 264 -20.60 -6.26 9.75
CA ALA A 264 -19.84 -5.81 10.91
C ALA A 264 -19.04 -4.53 10.59
N MET A 265 -18.38 -4.50 9.42
CA MET A 265 -17.66 -3.31 8.94
C MET A 265 -18.59 -2.12 8.70
N GLU A 266 -19.78 -2.35 8.14
CA GLU A 266 -20.82 -1.32 7.94
C GLU A 266 -21.29 -0.76 9.27
N THR A 267 -21.54 -1.62 10.26
CA THR A 267 -21.91 -1.19 11.62
C THR A 267 -20.86 -0.26 12.21
N LEU A 268 -19.59 -0.65 12.14
CA LEU A 268 -18.48 0.17 12.63
C LEU A 268 -18.35 1.48 11.85
N GLN A 269 -18.45 1.44 10.51
CA GLN A 269 -18.38 2.63 9.66
C GLN A 269 -19.50 3.64 9.96
N GLY A 270 -20.70 3.13 10.28
CA GLY A 270 -21.83 3.95 10.69
C GLY A 270 -21.57 4.76 11.97
N GLN A 271 -20.74 4.24 12.88
CA GLN A 271 -20.34 4.91 14.12
C GLN A 271 -19.10 5.79 13.98
N GLN A 272 -18.40 5.74 12.84
CA GLN A 272 -17.20 6.54 12.60
C GLN A 272 -17.46 7.70 11.63
N THR A 273 -17.66 7.39 10.35
CA THR A 273 -17.73 8.38 9.26
C THR A 273 -19.11 8.49 8.62
N SER A 274 -20.05 7.63 8.98
CA SER A 274 -21.37 7.47 8.33
C SER A 274 -21.29 7.13 6.82
N GLY A 275 -20.11 6.88 6.29
CA GLY A 275 -19.83 6.53 4.90
C GLY A 275 -18.82 7.44 4.22
N ALA A 276 -18.48 7.11 2.99
CA ALA A 276 -17.55 7.88 2.16
C ALA A 276 -18.24 9.12 1.55
N CYS A 277 -17.45 10.11 1.15
CA CYS A 277 -17.94 11.34 0.51
C CYS A 277 -18.83 11.03 -0.71
N SER A 278 -20.05 11.54 -0.74
CA SER A 278 -21.03 11.30 -1.81
C SER A 278 -20.50 11.74 -3.18
N ILE A 279 -19.89 12.91 -3.28
CA ILE A 279 -19.31 13.45 -4.51
C ILE A 279 -18.23 12.52 -5.05
N SER A 280 -17.32 12.05 -4.17
CA SER A 280 -16.26 11.13 -4.53
C SER A 280 -16.81 9.77 -4.97
N GLN A 281 -17.92 9.32 -4.40
CA GLN A 281 -18.58 8.08 -4.82
C GLN A 281 -19.14 8.19 -6.25
N HIS A 282 -19.77 9.32 -6.60
CA HIS A 282 -20.24 9.56 -7.98
C HIS A 282 -19.08 9.58 -8.97
N ALA A 283 -17.97 10.26 -8.64
CA ALA A 283 -16.76 10.25 -9.45
C ALA A 283 -16.17 8.83 -9.61
N ALA A 284 -16.20 8.03 -8.54
CA ALA A 284 -15.70 6.65 -8.58
C ALA A 284 -16.56 5.73 -9.48
N VAL A 285 -17.88 5.96 -9.58
CA VAL A 285 -18.72 5.26 -10.58
C VAL A 285 -18.23 5.57 -11.99
N ALA A 286 -17.94 6.85 -12.30
CA ALA A 286 -17.42 7.24 -13.58
C ALA A 286 -16.02 6.66 -13.86
N ALA A 287 -15.18 6.54 -12.83
CA ALA A 287 -13.87 5.89 -12.96
C ALA A 287 -14.01 4.40 -13.34
N LEU A 288 -14.88 3.65 -12.64
CA LEU A 288 -15.03 2.21 -12.85
C LEU A 288 -15.80 1.85 -14.14
N ARG A 289 -16.76 2.68 -14.57
CA ARG A 289 -17.62 2.41 -15.74
C ARG A 289 -17.20 3.16 -17.00
N GLY A 290 -16.34 4.16 -16.86
CA GLY A 290 -15.90 5.01 -17.97
C GLY A 290 -14.76 4.40 -18.79
N PRO A 291 -14.17 5.19 -19.70
CA PRO A 291 -13.00 4.78 -20.49
C PRO A 291 -11.82 4.39 -19.61
N GLN A 292 -11.12 3.31 -19.96
CA GLN A 292 -10.01 2.73 -19.22
C GLN A 292 -8.63 3.01 -19.84
N ASP A 293 -8.56 3.79 -20.92
CA ASP A 293 -7.31 4.08 -21.66
C ASP A 293 -6.23 4.71 -20.75
N PHE A 294 -6.66 5.50 -19.77
CA PHE A 294 -5.77 6.12 -18.79
C PHE A 294 -4.92 5.09 -18.02
N ILE A 295 -5.50 3.95 -17.65
CA ILE A 295 -4.79 2.88 -16.93
C ILE A 295 -3.66 2.31 -17.78
N GLY A 296 -3.94 2.06 -19.07
CA GLY A 296 -2.92 1.57 -20.00
C GLY A 296 -1.77 2.57 -20.19
N ALA A 297 -2.10 3.85 -20.35
CA ALA A 297 -1.12 4.92 -20.55
C ALA A 297 -0.24 5.14 -19.29
N SER A 298 -0.85 5.21 -18.10
CA SER A 298 -0.13 5.39 -16.84
C SER A 298 0.75 4.18 -16.51
N ARG A 299 0.25 2.96 -16.72
CA ARG A 299 1.04 1.72 -16.56
C ARG A 299 2.28 1.73 -17.45
N ALA A 300 2.15 2.05 -18.73
CA ALA A 300 3.28 2.13 -19.65
C ALA A 300 4.32 3.19 -19.24
N ALA A 301 3.86 4.33 -18.68
CA ALA A 301 4.76 5.34 -18.13
C ALA A 301 5.51 4.83 -16.90
N PHE A 302 4.82 4.17 -15.95
CA PHE A 302 5.46 3.60 -14.76
C PHE A 302 6.43 2.47 -15.12
N GLU A 303 6.13 1.65 -16.10
CA GLU A 303 7.04 0.59 -16.57
C GLU A 303 8.36 1.18 -17.10
N ARG A 304 8.31 2.21 -17.94
CA ARG A 304 9.51 2.92 -18.41
C ARG A 304 10.31 3.57 -17.27
N ARG A 305 9.62 4.17 -16.28
CA ARG A 305 10.26 4.79 -15.11
C ARG A 305 10.89 3.75 -14.20
N ARG A 306 10.27 2.57 -14.05
CA ARG A 306 10.83 1.41 -13.37
C ARG A 306 12.18 1.03 -13.99
N ASP A 307 12.20 0.82 -15.30
CA ASP A 307 13.42 0.40 -16.02
C ASP A 307 14.53 1.44 -15.87
N LEU A 308 14.17 2.72 -15.94
CA LEU A 308 15.09 3.82 -15.69
C LEU A 308 15.71 3.76 -14.29
N VAL A 309 14.86 3.69 -13.25
CA VAL A 309 15.32 3.67 -11.84
C VAL A 309 16.17 2.44 -11.57
N VAL A 310 15.70 1.26 -11.95
CA VAL A 310 16.43 0.01 -11.71
C VAL A 310 17.79 0.04 -12.40
N GLY A 311 17.85 0.49 -13.65
CA GLY A 311 19.11 0.61 -14.39
C GLY A 311 20.08 1.60 -13.74
N MET A 312 19.60 2.77 -13.32
CA MET A 312 20.44 3.79 -12.69
C MET A 312 20.91 3.35 -11.29
N ILE A 313 20.01 2.81 -10.46
CA ILE A 313 20.34 2.38 -9.09
C ILE A 313 21.33 1.21 -9.09
N ASN A 314 21.19 0.26 -10.01
CA ASN A 314 22.14 -0.87 -10.13
C ASN A 314 23.53 -0.43 -10.63
N ALA A 315 23.69 0.77 -11.16
CA ALA A 315 24.99 1.34 -11.49
C ALA A 315 25.62 2.07 -10.29
N VAL A 316 24.89 2.30 -9.20
CA VAL A 316 25.39 2.97 -8.00
C VAL A 316 26.26 2.00 -7.18
N PRO A 317 27.51 2.34 -6.85
CA PRO A 317 28.35 1.50 -6.02
C PRO A 317 27.75 1.25 -4.64
N GLY A 318 27.62 -0.02 -4.28
CA GLY A 318 27.06 -0.45 -2.97
C GLY A 318 25.54 -0.50 -2.89
N MET A 319 24.84 -0.29 -4.00
CA MET A 319 23.40 -0.46 -4.08
C MET A 319 23.00 -1.57 -5.04
N ARG A 320 21.85 -2.19 -4.80
CA ARG A 320 21.26 -3.22 -5.66
C ARG A 320 19.75 -3.16 -5.56
N CYS A 321 19.07 -3.24 -6.69
CA CYS A 321 17.62 -3.27 -6.80
C CYS A 321 17.16 -4.41 -7.70
N GLU A 322 16.35 -5.32 -7.18
CA GLU A 322 15.62 -6.29 -8.00
C GLU A 322 14.56 -5.54 -8.84
N THR A 323 14.30 -6.03 -10.05
CA THR A 323 13.30 -5.40 -10.92
C THR A 323 11.88 -5.65 -10.40
N PRO A 324 11.14 -4.60 -9.98
CA PRO A 324 9.77 -4.76 -9.53
C PRO A 324 8.85 -5.24 -10.66
N ALA A 325 7.99 -6.20 -10.37
CA ALA A 325 7.00 -6.69 -11.33
C ALA A 325 5.72 -5.84 -11.35
N GLY A 326 5.54 -4.92 -10.39
CA GLY A 326 4.36 -4.05 -10.32
C GLY A 326 4.52 -2.87 -9.36
N ALA A 327 3.41 -2.16 -9.11
CA ALA A 327 3.31 -0.92 -8.36
C ALA A 327 4.17 0.21 -8.98
N PHE A 328 4.61 1.19 -8.19
CA PHE A 328 5.52 2.24 -8.63
C PHE A 328 6.63 2.51 -7.59
N TYR A 329 7.14 1.43 -7.02
CA TYR A 329 8.21 1.45 -6.02
C TYR A 329 9.36 0.55 -6.45
N ALA A 330 10.59 1.03 -6.25
CA ALA A 330 11.81 0.25 -6.24
C ALA A 330 12.28 0.10 -4.79
N PHE A 331 12.64 -1.11 -4.37
CA PHE A 331 13.13 -1.42 -3.04
C PHE A 331 14.58 -1.84 -3.13
N ALA A 332 15.45 -0.84 -3.00
CA ALA A 332 16.87 -0.96 -3.29
C ALA A 332 17.66 -1.25 -2.02
N SER A 333 18.45 -2.34 -2.00
CA SER A 333 19.46 -2.55 -0.96
C SER A 333 20.48 -1.43 -0.99
N CYS A 334 20.84 -0.94 0.19
CA CYS A 334 21.93 0.02 0.43
C CYS A 334 23.00 -0.58 1.36
N ASP A 335 23.09 -1.89 1.44
CA ASP A 335 24.00 -2.61 2.33
C ASP A 335 25.47 -2.19 2.13
N GLY A 336 25.91 -2.03 0.88
CA GLY A 336 27.27 -1.58 0.57
C GLY A 336 27.57 -0.11 0.90
N LEU A 337 26.59 0.66 1.40
CA LEU A 337 26.79 2.01 1.93
C LEU A 337 26.93 2.03 3.46
N ILE A 338 26.48 0.96 4.12
CA ILE A 338 26.57 0.84 5.57
C ILE A 338 28.03 0.65 6.00
N GLY A 339 28.43 1.34 7.06
CA GLY A 339 29.81 1.35 7.55
C GLY A 339 30.71 2.40 6.89
N LYS A 340 30.22 3.06 5.84
CA LYS A 340 30.92 4.21 5.22
C LYS A 340 30.61 5.50 5.95
N ALA A 341 31.43 6.52 5.72
CA ALA A 341 31.24 7.85 6.28
C ALA A 341 30.99 8.88 5.17
N THR A 342 30.16 9.86 5.46
CA THR A 342 29.93 11.05 4.65
C THR A 342 31.17 11.97 4.63
N LEU A 343 31.17 13.02 3.80
CA LEU A 343 32.30 13.92 3.69
C LEU A 343 32.60 14.69 4.99
N ASP A 344 31.59 14.96 5.82
CA ASP A 344 31.71 15.58 7.14
C ASP A 344 32.09 14.61 8.25
N GLY A 345 32.25 13.30 7.93
CA GLY A 345 32.65 12.25 8.85
C GLY A 345 31.50 11.55 9.57
N THR A 346 30.25 11.80 9.21
CA THR A 346 29.10 11.09 9.79
C THR A 346 29.07 9.64 9.33
N LEU A 347 29.15 8.68 10.25
CA LEU A 347 29.12 7.24 9.95
C LEU A 347 27.70 6.76 9.68
N LEU A 348 27.48 6.10 8.54
CA LEU A 348 26.21 5.49 8.13
C LEU A 348 26.10 4.10 8.76
N ARG A 349 25.27 3.93 9.78
CA ARG A 349 25.09 2.69 10.53
C ARG A 349 23.83 1.92 10.14
N SER A 350 22.90 2.61 9.47
CA SER A 350 21.58 2.09 9.11
C SER A 350 21.06 2.71 7.81
N ASP A 351 20.02 2.14 7.25
CA ASP A 351 19.29 2.73 6.12
C ASP A 351 18.59 4.05 6.50
N GLU A 352 18.26 4.25 7.79
CA GLU A 352 17.77 5.53 8.30
C GLU A 352 18.84 6.62 8.19
N ASP A 353 20.10 6.29 8.52
CA ASP A 353 21.22 7.22 8.36
C ASP A 353 21.46 7.56 6.88
N VAL A 354 21.41 6.55 6.00
CA VAL A 354 21.53 6.73 4.55
C VAL A 354 20.42 7.64 4.02
N SER A 355 19.16 7.37 4.39
CA SER A 355 18.00 8.19 3.99
C SER A 355 18.12 9.63 4.49
N SER A 356 18.59 9.81 5.72
CA SER A 356 18.78 11.13 6.32
C SER A 356 19.88 11.92 5.62
N ALA A 357 21.04 11.30 5.39
CA ALA A 357 22.18 11.92 4.71
C ALA A 357 21.84 12.28 3.26
N LEU A 358 21.14 11.42 2.53
CA LEU A 358 20.64 11.72 1.17
C LEU A 358 19.74 12.97 1.14
N LEU A 359 18.84 13.10 2.12
CA LEU A 359 17.99 14.29 2.21
C LEU A 359 18.79 15.52 2.58
N ASP A 360 19.73 15.41 3.52
CA ASP A 360 20.45 16.54 4.07
C ASP A 360 21.56 17.05 3.14
N GLU A 361 22.28 16.17 2.45
CA GLU A 361 23.40 16.54 1.59
C GLU A 361 22.98 16.76 0.12
N ARG A 362 21.96 16.05 -0.36
CA ARG A 362 21.58 16.02 -1.78
C ARG A 362 20.14 16.47 -2.06
N GLY A 363 19.35 16.73 -1.03
CA GLY A 363 17.95 17.11 -1.21
C GLY A 363 17.08 15.96 -1.77
N ILE A 364 17.45 14.70 -1.54
CA ILE A 364 16.68 13.54 -2.05
C ILE A 364 15.97 12.86 -0.89
N GLY A 365 14.63 12.89 -0.92
CA GLY A 365 13.78 12.24 0.07
C GLY A 365 13.40 10.83 -0.33
N VAL A 366 13.90 9.80 0.36
CA VAL A 366 13.55 8.38 0.22
C VAL A 366 13.09 7.82 1.56
N VAL A 367 12.40 6.69 1.58
CA VAL A 367 11.95 6.07 2.84
C VAL A 367 12.86 4.89 3.17
N PRO A 368 13.43 4.80 4.41
CA PRO A 368 14.27 3.67 4.79
C PRO A 368 13.46 2.37 4.84
N GLY A 369 14.09 1.26 4.47
CA GLY A 369 13.49 -0.07 4.41
C GLY A 369 13.11 -0.62 5.78
N SER A 370 13.87 -0.27 6.83
CA SER A 370 13.56 -0.58 8.23
C SER A 370 12.15 -0.14 8.63
N ALA A 371 11.64 0.96 8.06
CA ALA A 371 10.26 1.43 8.25
C ALA A 371 9.20 0.44 7.73
N PHE A 372 9.58 -0.44 6.81
CA PHE A 372 8.73 -1.49 6.24
C PHE A 372 9.02 -2.88 6.84
N GLY A 373 9.82 -2.90 7.93
CA GLY A 373 10.20 -4.12 8.64
C GLY A 373 11.35 -4.90 8.03
N LEU A 374 12.08 -4.35 7.05
CA LEU A 374 13.25 -5.00 6.45
C LEU A 374 14.32 -3.96 6.04
N GLY A 375 15.47 -3.98 6.68
CA GLY A 375 16.67 -3.20 6.32
C GLY A 375 17.86 -4.10 5.98
N PRO A 376 18.94 -3.56 5.39
CA PRO A 376 19.10 -2.17 4.98
C PRO A 376 18.65 -1.94 3.52
N TYR A 377 17.54 -1.28 3.34
CA TYR A 377 16.96 -0.95 2.04
C TYR A 377 16.47 0.51 1.99
N LEU A 378 16.22 1.00 0.78
CA LEU A 378 15.55 2.28 0.53
C LEU A 378 14.35 2.04 -0.39
N ARG A 379 13.17 2.53 -0.01
CA ARG A 379 12.04 2.61 -0.95
C ARG A 379 12.13 3.89 -1.76
N ILE A 380 12.17 3.73 -3.06
CA ILE A 380 12.20 4.79 -4.08
C ILE A 380 10.88 4.75 -4.83
N ALA A 381 10.00 5.75 -4.62
CA ALA A 381 8.78 5.90 -5.42
C ALA A 381 9.13 6.59 -6.74
N TYR A 382 8.85 5.94 -7.87
CA TYR A 382 9.13 6.51 -9.20
C TYR A 382 7.89 7.13 -9.87
N ALA A 383 6.90 7.48 -9.07
CA ALA A 383 5.71 8.21 -9.50
C ALA A 383 5.97 9.74 -9.53
N ILE A 384 6.96 10.15 -10.29
CA ILE A 384 7.33 11.55 -10.58
C ILE A 384 7.76 11.67 -12.04
N ASP A 385 7.89 12.90 -12.56
CA ASP A 385 8.34 13.10 -13.94
C ASP A 385 9.75 12.55 -14.22
N ASP A 386 9.99 12.16 -15.47
CA ASP A 386 11.20 11.46 -15.89
C ASP A 386 12.49 12.31 -15.65
N THR A 387 12.42 13.64 -15.76
CA THR A 387 13.57 14.54 -15.56
C THR A 387 13.95 14.60 -14.07
N ALA A 388 12.97 14.82 -13.20
CA ALA A 388 13.20 14.83 -11.76
C ALA A 388 13.70 13.45 -11.28
N LEU A 389 13.19 12.36 -11.85
CA LEU A 389 13.61 11.00 -11.53
C LEU A 389 15.08 10.75 -11.88
N ARG A 390 15.51 11.14 -13.10
CA ARG A 390 16.93 11.08 -13.51
C ARG A 390 17.84 11.91 -12.62
N THR A 391 17.42 13.14 -12.31
CA THR A 391 18.17 14.04 -11.42
C THR A 391 18.36 13.42 -10.04
N ALA A 392 17.29 12.84 -9.48
CA ALA A 392 17.36 12.18 -8.19
C ALA A 392 18.29 10.96 -8.19
N CYS A 393 18.19 10.08 -9.20
CA CYS A 393 19.08 8.92 -9.31
C CYS A 393 20.55 9.33 -9.49
N THR A 394 20.82 10.39 -10.26
CA THR A 394 22.18 10.94 -10.41
C THR A 394 22.72 11.50 -9.10
N ALA A 395 21.88 12.16 -8.31
CA ALA A 395 22.25 12.65 -6.99
C ALA A 395 22.57 11.52 -6.01
N ILE A 396 21.80 10.41 -6.06
CA ILE A 396 22.05 9.19 -5.28
C ILE A 396 23.42 8.58 -5.68
N ASP A 397 23.74 8.46 -6.96
CA ASP A 397 25.04 7.96 -7.43
C ASP A 397 26.19 8.87 -6.96
N THR A 398 26.03 10.20 -7.11
CA THR A 398 27.02 11.16 -6.64
C THR A 398 27.25 11.06 -5.13
N PHE A 399 26.18 10.89 -4.34
CA PHE A 399 26.27 10.66 -2.90
C PHE A 399 27.06 9.39 -2.58
N ALA A 400 26.68 8.25 -3.16
CA ALA A 400 27.35 6.98 -2.90
C ALA A 400 28.85 6.99 -3.25
N ARG A 401 29.23 7.68 -4.33
CA ARG A 401 30.65 7.83 -4.75
C ARG A 401 31.42 8.81 -3.86
N SER A 402 30.78 9.70 -3.15
CA SER A 402 31.43 10.63 -2.23
C SER A 402 31.74 10.04 -0.86
N LEU A 403 31.15 8.89 -0.52
CA LEU A 403 31.38 8.19 0.76
C LEU A 403 32.80 7.63 0.87
N ARG A 404 33.32 7.58 2.11
CA ARG A 404 34.67 7.12 2.45
C ARG A 404 34.64 5.88 3.32
#